data_34b3955c88ccd2972c9b01f8668987d1
#
_entry.id   34b3955c88ccd2972c9b01f8668987d1
#
_cell.length_a   1.000
_cell.length_b   1.000
_cell.length_c   1.000
_cell.angle_alpha   90.00
_cell.angle_beta   90.00
_cell.angle_gamma   90.00
#
_symmetry.space_group_name_H-M   'P 1'
#
loop_
_entity.id
_entity.type
_entity.pdbx_description
1 polymer ?
#
loop_
_entity_poly.entity_id
_entity_poly.type
_entity_poly.pdbx_seq_one_letter_code
_entity_poly.pdbx_strand_id
1 'polypeptide(L)'
;MNSVKSRLSAMMFLQYAVWGIWLPVLATYLQSSAAEGGLGFTSGQVGWIIGIAASLGAVSAPFIAGQFADRYFSTEKFLSLLLLFGGIVKFVLSFQTSFSAWLMLSVLYSVLYMPTLSLTNSMAFAHLKNIDTEWPRVRVMGTFGWIAASWLFPMIWLQSNLEFQVLPPFFVGIEVADATARLGDTL
;
A
#
# COMPACT_ATOMS: atom_id res chain seq x y z
N MET A 1 -21.11 2.29 19.49
CA MET A 1 -20.13 1.45 18.75
C MET A 1 -19.06 1.03 19.75
N ASN A 2 -18.82 -0.26 19.93
CA ASN A 2 -17.82 -0.72 20.91
C ASN A 2 -16.45 -0.17 20.48
N SER A 3 -15.67 0.42 21.40
CA SER A 3 -14.37 1.04 21.12
C SER A 3 -13.39 0.10 20.38
N VAL A 4 -13.48 -1.20 20.63
CA VAL A 4 -12.66 -2.23 19.97
C VAL A 4 -12.96 -2.31 18.47
N LYS A 5 -14.24 -2.40 18.07
CA LYS A 5 -14.62 -2.46 16.64
C LYS A 5 -14.19 -1.21 15.89
N SER A 6 -14.30 -0.04 16.51
CA SER A 6 -13.88 1.23 15.91
C SER A 6 -12.36 1.24 15.66
N ARG A 7 -11.56 0.75 16.61
CA ARG A 7 -10.10 0.62 16.47
C ARG A 7 -9.72 -0.35 15.37
N LEU A 8 -10.36 -1.51 15.31
CA LEU A 8 -10.12 -2.50 14.25
C LEU A 8 -10.51 -1.96 12.87
N SER A 9 -11.62 -1.24 12.77
CA SER A 9 -12.05 -0.57 11.54
C SER A 9 -11.05 0.49 11.08
N ALA A 10 -10.54 1.31 12.01
CA ALA A 10 -9.50 2.29 11.71
C ALA A 10 -8.18 1.62 11.29
N MET A 11 -7.78 0.55 11.96
CA MET A 11 -6.61 -0.24 11.58
C MET A 11 -6.73 -0.78 10.15
N MET A 12 -7.88 -1.40 9.81
CA MET A 12 -8.13 -1.90 8.46
C MET A 12 -8.13 -0.77 7.42
N PHE A 13 -8.77 0.35 7.74
CA PHE A 13 -8.77 1.52 6.86
C PHE A 13 -7.34 1.98 6.57
N LEU A 14 -6.54 2.22 7.59
CA LEU A 14 -5.17 2.70 7.45
C LEU A 14 -4.26 1.69 6.74
N GLN A 15 -4.38 0.41 7.05
CA GLN A 15 -3.60 -0.66 6.43
C GLN A 15 -3.74 -0.67 4.91
N TYR A 16 -4.94 -0.51 4.40
CA TYR A 16 -5.20 -0.50 2.96
C TYR A 16 -5.04 0.89 2.33
N ALA A 17 -5.25 1.96 3.10
CA ALA A 17 -4.99 3.32 2.64
C ALA A 17 -3.52 3.53 2.31
N VAL A 18 -2.59 3.07 3.17
CA VAL A 18 -1.15 3.13 2.90
C VAL A 18 -0.80 2.48 1.57
N TRP A 19 -1.43 1.36 1.24
CA TRP A 19 -1.19 0.69 -0.04
C TRP A 19 -1.85 1.42 -1.21
N GLY A 20 -3.05 1.98 -0.99
CA GLY A 20 -3.79 2.75 -1.99
C GLY A 20 -3.12 4.06 -2.42
N ILE A 21 -2.27 4.66 -1.58
CA ILE A 21 -1.58 5.92 -1.89
C ILE A 21 -0.60 5.74 -3.07
N TRP A 22 0.25 4.74 -3.04
CA TRP A 22 1.38 4.63 -3.96
C TRP A 22 1.21 3.58 -5.06
N LEU A 23 0.50 2.47 -4.82
CA LEU A 23 0.46 1.36 -5.77
C LEU A 23 -0.18 1.72 -7.12
N PRO A 24 -1.30 2.48 -7.18
CA PRO A 24 -1.91 2.85 -8.45
C PRO A 24 -1.02 3.73 -9.32
N VAL A 25 -0.17 4.56 -8.72
CA VAL A 25 0.66 5.53 -9.42
C VAL A 25 2.11 5.04 -9.65
N LEU A 26 2.49 3.91 -9.02
CA LEU A 26 3.86 3.38 -9.06
C LEU A 26 4.36 3.14 -10.49
N ALA A 27 3.58 2.47 -11.31
CA ALA A 27 3.99 2.12 -12.68
C ALA A 27 4.23 3.38 -13.53
N THR A 28 3.39 4.39 -13.39
CA THR A 28 3.54 5.68 -14.07
C THR A 28 4.84 6.36 -13.65
N TYR A 29 5.09 6.48 -12.35
CA TYR A 29 6.33 7.07 -11.84
C TYR A 29 7.59 6.35 -12.34
N LEU A 30 7.60 5.02 -12.29
CA LEU A 30 8.76 4.23 -12.72
C LEU A 30 9.04 4.34 -14.22
N GLN A 31 8.00 4.49 -15.06
CA GLN A 31 8.13 4.53 -16.52
C GLN A 31 8.31 5.95 -17.08
N SER A 32 7.81 6.96 -16.41
CA SER A 32 7.96 8.36 -16.87
C SER A 32 9.42 8.74 -16.99
N SER A 33 9.73 9.60 -17.95
CA SER A 33 11.09 10.05 -18.23
C SER A 33 11.67 10.86 -17.07
N ALA A 34 13.00 10.89 -16.95
CA ALA A 34 13.67 11.73 -15.96
C ALA A 34 13.39 13.22 -16.14
N ALA A 35 13.10 13.65 -17.37
CA ALA A 35 12.71 15.04 -17.66
C ALA A 35 11.31 15.40 -17.09
N GLU A 36 10.47 14.40 -16.90
CA GLU A 36 9.13 14.52 -16.29
C GLU A 36 9.15 14.18 -14.78
N GLY A 37 10.33 13.97 -14.19
CA GLY A 37 10.48 13.62 -12.77
C GLY A 37 10.31 12.13 -12.46
N GLY A 38 10.20 11.25 -13.46
CA GLY A 38 10.16 9.80 -13.30
C GLY A 38 11.55 9.15 -13.35
N LEU A 39 11.59 7.81 -13.37
CA LEU A 39 12.84 7.04 -13.38
C LEU A 39 13.24 6.49 -14.75
N GLY A 40 12.36 6.54 -15.74
CA GLY A 40 12.62 6.08 -17.11
C GLY A 40 12.84 4.57 -17.24
N PHE A 41 12.29 3.76 -16.34
CA PHE A 41 12.43 2.30 -16.42
C PHE A 41 11.60 1.73 -17.56
N THR A 42 12.12 0.70 -18.21
CA THR A 42 11.38 -0.02 -19.24
C THR A 42 10.18 -0.78 -18.63
N SER A 43 9.14 -1.03 -19.43
CA SER A 43 7.97 -1.81 -18.99
C SER A 43 8.37 -3.20 -18.45
N GLY A 44 9.41 -3.82 -19.02
CA GLY A 44 9.96 -5.08 -18.51
C GLY A 44 10.55 -4.94 -17.10
N GLN A 45 11.33 -3.89 -16.85
CA GLN A 45 11.89 -3.61 -15.52
C GLN A 45 10.79 -3.34 -14.47
N VAL A 46 9.77 -2.58 -14.84
CA VAL A 46 8.61 -2.33 -13.97
C VAL A 46 7.85 -3.62 -13.68
N GLY A 47 7.66 -4.47 -14.69
CA GLY A 47 7.06 -5.80 -14.52
C GLY A 47 7.86 -6.68 -13.55
N TRP A 48 9.20 -6.65 -13.61
CA TRP A 48 10.06 -7.35 -12.65
C TRP A 48 9.91 -6.79 -11.22
N ILE A 49 9.95 -5.48 -11.03
CA ILE A 49 9.80 -4.85 -9.72
C ILE A 49 8.47 -5.24 -9.09
N ILE A 50 7.35 -5.03 -9.80
CA ILE A 50 6.02 -5.28 -9.26
C ILE A 50 5.77 -6.79 -9.11
N GLY A 51 6.07 -7.59 -10.13
CA GLY A 51 5.78 -9.02 -10.17
C GLY A 51 6.60 -9.84 -9.17
N ILE A 52 7.91 -9.69 -9.15
CA ILE A 52 8.80 -10.43 -8.24
C ILE A 52 8.56 -10.03 -6.80
N ALA A 53 8.46 -8.70 -6.52
CA ALA A 53 8.22 -8.24 -5.17
C ALA A 53 6.89 -8.80 -4.62
N ALA A 54 5.81 -8.71 -5.40
CA ALA A 54 4.51 -9.25 -5.00
C ALA A 54 4.56 -10.76 -4.76
N SER A 55 5.20 -11.53 -5.65
CA SER A 55 5.28 -12.98 -5.55
C SER A 55 6.08 -13.43 -4.33
N LEU A 56 7.26 -12.88 -4.11
CA LEU A 56 8.12 -13.23 -2.96
C LEU A 56 7.48 -12.80 -1.64
N GLY A 57 6.85 -11.63 -1.60
CA GLY A 57 6.08 -11.19 -0.44
C GLY A 57 4.92 -12.13 -0.11
N ALA A 58 4.14 -12.51 -1.11
CA ALA A 58 2.99 -13.42 -0.93
C ALA A 58 3.43 -14.81 -0.43
N VAL A 59 4.51 -15.36 -0.98
CA VAL A 59 5.06 -16.68 -0.56
C VAL A 59 5.64 -16.59 0.86
N SER A 60 6.34 -15.52 1.21
CA SER A 60 6.96 -15.37 2.53
C SER A 60 5.94 -15.07 3.66
N ALA A 61 4.81 -14.47 3.33
CA ALA A 61 3.84 -14.00 4.31
C ALA A 61 3.32 -15.07 5.27
N PRO A 62 2.90 -16.27 4.85
CA PRO A 62 2.43 -17.32 5.76
C PRO A 62 3.53 -17.81 6.71
N PHE A 63 4.78 -17.89 6.24
CA PHE A 63 5.90 -18.32 7.07
C PHE A 63 6.23 -17.28 8.14
N ILE A 64 6.29 -16.00 7.77
CA ILE A 64 6.61 -14.92 8.70
C ILE A 64 5.46 -14.70 9.68
N ALA A 65 4.22 -14.60 9.21
CA ALA A 65 3.06 -14.37 10.07
C ALA A 65 2.78 -15.54 11.00
N GLY A 66 2.84 -16.79 10.49
CA GLY A 66 2.50 -17.98 11.28
C GLY A 66 3.59 -18.41 12.24
N GLN A 67 4.87 -18.41 11.82
CA GLN A 67 5.93 -18.96 12.66
C GLN A 67 6.53 -17.96 13.66
N PHE A 68 6.63 -16.69 13.30
CA PHE A 68 7.26 -15.69 14.16
C PHE A 68 6.26 -14.99 15.08
N ALA A 69 5.05 -14.65 14.61
CA ALA A 69 4.06 -13.96 15.42
C ALA A 69 3.56 -14.84 16.56
N ASP A 70 3.27 -16.11 16.29
CA ASP A 70 2.68 -17.01 17.29
C ASP A 70 3.68 -17.50 18.34
N ARG A 71 4.98 -17.42 18.04
CA ARG A 71 6.00 -18.08 18.88
C ARG A 71 6.83 -17.13 19.73
N TYR A 72 7.07 -15.90 19.28
CA TYR A 72 8.05 -15.01 19.92
C TYR A 72 7.53 -13.63 20.30
N PHE A 73 6.44 -13.17 19.68
CA PHE A 73 5.92 -11.80 19.85
C PHE A 73 4.41 -11.78 19.98
N SER A 74 3.87 -10.81 20.72
CA SER A 74 2.45 -10.49 20.58
C SER A 74 2.19 -9.93 19.18
N THR A 75 1.07 -10.31 18.57
CA THR A 75 0.70 -9.95 17.20
C THR A 75 0.79 -8.44 16.95
N GLU A 76 0.38 -7.63 17.94
CA GLU A 76 0.42 -6.17 17.86
C GLU A 76 1.83 -5.60 17.76
N LYS A 77 2.76 -6.12 18.59
CA LYS A 77 4.16 -5.67 18.59
C LYS A 77 4.84 -6.06 17.29
N PHE A 78 4.60 -7.29 16.84
CA PHE A 78 5.19 -7.78 15.61
C PHE A 78 4.66 -7.02 14.39
N LEU A 79 3.34 -6.78 14.32
CA LEU A 79 2.73 -5.92 13.30
C LEU A 79 3.36 -4.52 13.27
N SER A 80 3.53 -3.90 14.46
CA SER A 80 4.13 -2.57 14.56
C SER A 80 5.58 -2.53 14.08
N LEU A 81 6.37 -3.56 14.38
CA LEU A 81 7.75 -3.67 13.91
C LEU A 81 7.82 -3.83 12.40
N LEU A 82 6.99 -4.69 11.82
CA LEU A 82 6.96 -4.90 10.37
C LEU A 82 6.55 -3.61 9.62
N LEU A 83 5.57 -2.88 10.14
CA LEU A 83 5.15 -1.61 9.57
C LEU A 83 6.23 -0.53 9.70
N LEU A 84 6.92 -0.47 10.85
CA LEU A 84 8.02 0.47 11.06
C LEU A 84 9.18 0.20 10.09
N PHE A 85 9.65 -1.04 10.00
CA PHE A 85 10.73 -1.39 9.07
C PHE A 85 10.29 -1.27 7.62
N GLY A 86 9.05 -1.62 7.30
CA GLY A 86 8.47 -1.39 5.98
C GLY A 86 8.47 0.10 5.60
N GLY A 87 8.08 0.98 6.53
CA GLY A 87 8.14 2.43 6.34
C GLY A 87 9.56 2.95 6.11
N ILE A 88 10.55 2.45 6.88
CA ILE A 88 11.96 2.80 6.69
C ILE A 88 12.45 2.36 5.29
N VAL A 89 12.11 1.14 4.87
CA VAL A 89 12.48 0.63 3.54
C VAL A 89 11.85 1.48 2.44
N LYS A 90 10.59 1.88 2.58
CA LYS A 90 9.92 2.79 1.65
C LYS A 90 10.60 4.16 1.60
N PHE A 91 10.94 4.71 2.74
CA PHE A 91 11.65 5.97 2.82
C PHE A 91 13.02 5.90 2.13
N VAL A 92 13.79 4.83 2.34
CA VAL A 92 15.07 4.63 1.62
C VAL A 92 14.84 4.44 0.13
N LEU A 93 13.76 3.74 -0.27
CA LEU A 93 13.40 3.49 -1.66
C LEU A 93 13.14 4.78 -2.44
N SER A 94 12.53 5.79 -1.80
CA SER A 94 12.21 7.08 -2.44
C SER A 94 13.44 7.85 -2.93
N PHE A 95 14.62 7.57 -2.38
CA PHE A 95 15.89 8.20 -2.83
C PHE A 95 16.63 7.41 -3.91
N GLN A 96 16.11 6.26 -4.33
CA GLN A 96 16.79 5.39 -5.28
C GLN A 96 16.39 5.71 -6.72
N THR A 97 17.38 5.68 -7.60
CA THR A 97 17.17 5.89 -9.04
C THR A 97 17.60 4.69 -9.90
N SER A 98 18.28 3.71 -9.30
CA SER A 98 18.74 2.52 -10.04
C SER A 98 17.74 1.38 -9.99
N PHE A 99 17.56 0.67 -11.11
CA PHE A 99 16.67 -0.48 -11.21
C PHE A 99 16.97 -1.58 -10.18
N SER A 100 18.24 -1.90 -9.96
CA SER A 100 18.64 -2.96 -9.02
C SER A 100 18.29 -2.60 -7.57
N ALA A 101 18.51 -1.35 -7.15
CA ALA A 101 18.11 -0.90 -5.82
C ALA A 101 16.59 -0.92 -5.66
N TRP A 102 15.85 -0.47 -6.68
CA TRP A 102 14.38 -0.54 -6.69
C TRP A 102 13.87 -1.97 -6.57
N LEU A 103 14.41 -2.90 -7.34
CA LEU A 103 14.02 -4.30 -7.28
C LEU A 103 14.27 -4.91 -5.90
N MET A 104 15.50 -4.75 -5.37
CA MET A 104 15.88 -5.32 -4.08
C MET A 104 15.07 -4.75 -2.91
N LEU A 105 14.92 -3.42 -2.86
CA LEU A 105 14.16 -2.76 -1.80
C LEU A 105 12.65 -3.03 -1.91
N SER A 106 12.11 -3.15 -3.13
CA SER A 106 10.71 -3.53 -3.33
C SER A 106 10.43 -4.96 -2.85
N VAL A 107 11.35 -5.89 -3.10
CA VAL A 107 11.27 -7.26 -2.56
C VAL A 107 11.30 -7.23 -1.03
N LEU A 108 12.28 -6.51 -0.45
CA LEU A 108 12.40 -6.39 1.00
C LEU A 108 11.15 -5.77 1.62
N TYR A 109 10.63 -4.68 1.03
CA TYR A 109 9.38 -4.07 1.46
C TYR A 109 8.21 -5.06 1.41
N SER A 110 8.08 -5.81 0.32
CA SER A 110 6.98 -6.75 0.15
C SER A 110 7.04 -7.89 1.17
N VAL A 111 8.24 -8.41 1.45
CA VAL A 111 8.47 -9.44 2.49
C VAL A 111 8.08 -8.92 3.88
N LEU A 112 8.30 -7.65 4.17
CA LEU A 112 7.90 -7.03 5.43
C LEU A 112 6.39 -6.70 5.47
N TYR A 113 5.83 -6.21 4.36
CA TYR A 113 4.46 -5.70 4.33
C TYR A 113 3.40 -6.79 4.15
N MET A 114 3.61 -7.79 3.31
CA MET A 114 2.60 -8.83 3.04
C MET A 114 2.16 -9.60 4.29
N PRO A 115 3.05 -9.98 5.23
CA PRO A 115 2.63 -10.60 6.48
C PRO A 115 1.70 -9.72 7.31
N THR A 116 1.82 -8.39 7.21
CA THR A 116 0.98 -7.47 7.99
C THR A 116 -0.50 -7.58 7.63
N LEU A 117 -0.83 -7.94 6.38
CA LEU A 117 -2.21 -8.18 5.95
C LEU A 117 -2.83 -9.41 6.66
N SER A 118 -2.05 -10.47 6.83
CA SER A 118 -2.48 -11.66 7.57
C SER A 118 -2.60 -11.37 9.06
N LEU A 119 -1.64 -10.64 9.64
CA LEU A 119 -1.63 -10.28 11.05
C LEU A 119 -2.79 -9.34 11.42
N THR A 120 -3.15 -8.39 10.57
CA THR A 120 -4.32 -7.52 10.79
C THR A 120 -5.62 -8.31 10.78
N ASN A 121 -5.75 -9.31 9.90
CA ASN A 121 -6.90 -10.21 9.87
C ASN A 121 -6.96 -11.06 11.14
N SER A 122 -5.85 -11.70 11.53
CA SER A 122 -5.75 -12.49 12.74
C SER A 122 -6.09 -11.68 13.99
N MET A 123 -5.54 -10.47 14.11
CA MET A 123 -5.85 -9.55 15.21
C MET A 123 -7.35 -9.20 15.26
N ALA A 124 -7.97 -8.96 14.11
CA ALA A 124 -9.40 -8.68 14.07
C ALA A 124 -10.21 -9.89 14.54
N PHE A 125 -9.89 -11.11 14.09
CA PHE A 125 -10.56 -12.33 14.52
C PHE A 125 -10.42 -12.58 16.02
N ALA A 126 -9.27 -12.33 16.61
CA ALA A 126 -9.04 -12.52 18.04
C ALA A 126 -9.87 -11.57 18.93
N HIS A 127 -10.31 -10.41 18.41
CA HIS A 127 -10.99 -9.39 19.19
C HIS A 127 -12.46 -9.22 18.85
N LEU A 128 -12.96 -9.87 17.81
CA LEU A 128 -14.39 -9.85 17.45
C LEU A 128 -15.16 -10.93 18.22
N LYS A 129 -16.35 -10.57 18.73
CA LYS A 129 -17.20 -11.50 19.47
C LYS A 129 -17.97 -12.44 18.56
N ASN A 130 -18.41 -11.94 17.40
CA ASN A 130 -19.12 -12.72 16.39
C ASN A 130 -18.48 -12.41 15.03
N ILE A 131 -17.64 -13.34 14.59
CA ILE A 131 -16.84 -13.19 13.36
C ILE A 131 -17.78 -13.08 12.15
N ASP A 132 -18.82 -13.89 12.06
CA ASP A 132 -19.69 -13.96 10.87
C ASP A 132 -20.40 -12.64 10.58
N THR A 133 -20.80 -11.92 11.63
CA THR A 133 -21.58 -10.67 11.49
C THR A 133 -20.73 -9.40 11.59
N GLU A 134 -19.62 -9.45 12.32
CA GLU A 134 -18.79 -8.28 12.63
C GLU A 134 -17.61 -8.13 11.67
N TRP A 135 -17.01 -9.23 11.25
CA TRP A 135 -15.86 -9.23 10.35
C TRP A 135 -16.14 -8.52 9.00
N PRO A 136 -17.24 -8.78 8.28
CA PRO A 136 -17.50 -8.09 7.02
C PRO A 136 -17.54 -6.57 7.18
N ARG A 137 -18.08 -6.07 8.30
CA ARG A 137 -18.17 -4.62 8.60
C ARG A 137 -16.81 -4.00 8.88
N VAL A 138 -15.92 -4.72 9.56
CA VAL A 138 -14.55 -4.27 9.83
C VAL A 138 -13.72 -4.34 8.54
N ARG A 139 -13.85 -5.43 7.79
CA ARG A 139 -13.07 -5.67 6.56
C ARG A 139 -13.39 -4.68 5.44
N VAL A 140 -14.65 -4.29 5.29
CA VAL A 140 -15.06 -3.31 4.26
C VAL A 140 -14.40 -1.94 4.47
N MET A 141 -14.02 -1.59 5.71
CA MET A 141 -13.28 -0.35 5.98
C MET A 141 -11.90 -0.31 5.30
N GLY A 142 -11.28 -1.48 5.07
CA GLY A 142 -10.07 -1.56 4.25
C GLY A 142 -10.33 -1.16 2.79
N THR A 143 -11.45 -1.59 2.22
CA THR A 143 -11.84 -1.16 0.86
C THR A 143 -12.09 0.35 0.80
N PHE A 144 -12.77 0.92 1.79
CA PHE A 144 -12.92 2.37 1.88
C PHE A 144 -11.59 3.10 2.04
N GLY A 145 -10.66 2.54 2.82
CA GLY A 145 -9.30 3.09 2.95
C GLY A 145 -8.56 3.12 1.61
N TRP A 146 -8.61 2.00 0.88
CA TRP A 146 -8.03 1.91 -0.46
C TRP A 146 -8.63 2.94 -1.42
N ILE A 147 -9.96 2.99 -1.54
CA ILE A 147 -10.66 3.92 -2.44
C ILE A 147 -10.36 5.37 -2.05
N ALA A 148 -10.46 5.71 -0.77
CA ALA A 148 -10.20 7.07 -0.30
C ALA A 148 -8.76 7.50 -0.63
N ALA A 149 -7.78 6.64 -0.38
CA ALA A 149 -6.38 6.95 -0.64
C ALA A 149 -6.07 7.04 -2.15
N SER A 150 -6.56 6.10 -2.95
CA SER A 150 -6.29 6.07 -4.39
C SER A 150 -7.01 7.17 -5.18
N TRP A 151 -8.05 7.77 -4.64
CA TRP A 151 -8.77 8.88 -5.27
C TRP A 151 -8.38 10.24 -4.69
N LEU A 152 -8.54 10.40 -3.36
CA LEU A 152 -8.35 11.71 -2.71
C LEU A 152 -6.88 12.13 -2.72
N PHE A 153 -5.96 11.18 -2.60
CA PHE A 153 -4.55 11.50 -2.53
C PHE A 153 -4.03 12.08 -3.87
N PRO A 154 -4.24 11.44 -5.04
CA PRO A 154 -3.89 12.04 -6.32
C PRO A 154 -4.58 13.39 -6.56
N MET A 155 -5.86 13.53 -6.20
CA MET A 155 -6.61 14.79 -6.37
C MET A 155 -6.01 15.94 -5.57
N ILE A 156 -5.61 15.68 -4.32
CA ILE A 156 -5.11 16.71 -3.42
C ILE A 156 -3.62 16.97 -3.68
N TRP A 157 -2.83 15.90 -3.76
CA TRP A 157 -1.38 16.00 -3.83
C TRP A 157 -0.87 16.26 -5.25
N LEU A 158 -1.42 15.56 -6.23
CA LEU A 158 -1.05 15.77 -7.63
C LEU A 158 -1.77 16.98 -8.25
N GLN A 159 -2.66 17.61 -7.50
CA GLN A 159 -3.46 18.76 -7.97
C GLN A 159 -4.13 18.49 -9.33
N SER A 160 -4.55 17.25 -9.55
CA SER A 160 -5.34 16.93 -10.74
C SER A 160 -6.71 17.58 -10.58
N ASN A 161 -7.07 18.45 -11.51
CA ASN A 161 -8.43 18.96 -11.61
C ASN A 161 -9.34 17.83 -12.10
N LEU A 162 -10.44 17.59 -11.40
CA LEU A 162 -11.45 16.64 -11.83
C LEU A 162 -12.52 17.37 -12.63
N GLU A 163 -12.74 16.91 -13.84
CA GLU A 163 -13.91 17.28 -14.62
C GLU A 163 -14.99 16.22 -14.48
N PHE A 164 -16.21 16.66 -14.20
CA PHE A 164 -17.37 15.79 -14.15
C PHE A 164 -17.88 15.55 -15.57
N GLN A 165 -18.00 14.28 -15.96
CA GLN A 165 -18.59 13.86 -17.22
C GLN A 165 -19.89 13.09 -16.97
N VAL A 166 -20.86 13.29 -17.86
CA VAL A 166 -22.17 12.60 -17.77
C VAL A 166 -22.07 11.11 -18.08
N LEU A 167 -21.04 10.69 -18.83
CA LEU A 167 -20.78 9.28 -19.17
C LEU A 167 -19.61 8.72 -18.36
N PRO A 168 -19.62 7.42 -18.04
CA PRO A 168 -18.48 6.78 -17.38
C PRO A 168 -17.18 6.87 -18.19
N PRO A 169 -16.03 7.10 -17.54
CA PRO A 169 -15.88 7.36 -16.11
C PRO A 169 -16.36 8.77 -15.75
N PHE A 170 -17.24 8.88 -14.76
CA PHE A 170 -17.92 10.14 -14.38
C PHE A 170 -16.96 11.27 -13.97
N PHE A 171 -15.72 10.95 -13.66
CA PHE A 171 -14.67 11.91 -13.29
C PHE A 171 -13.42 11.63 -14.13
N VAL A 172 -12.91 12.64 -14.77
CA VAL A 172 -11.65 12.60 -15.52
C VAL A 172 -10.70 13.62 -14.91
N GLY A 173 -9.50 13.16 -14.54
CA GLY A 173 -8.45 14.03 -14.05
C GLY A 173 -7.72 14.70 -15.20
N ILE A 174 -7.51 16.01 -15.10
CA ILE A 174 -6.62 16.76 -16.00
C ILE A 174 -5.26 16.84 -15.30
N GLU A 175 -4.22 16.29 -15.93
CA GLU A 175 -2.86 16.36 -15.42
C GLU A 175 -2.37 17.81 -15.35
N VAL A 176 -1.78 18.18 -14.21
CA VAL A 176 -1.09 19.45 -14.03
C VAL A 176 0.38 19.25 -14.42
N ALA A 177 1.04 20.29 -14.91
CA ALA A 177 2.37 20.26 -15.51
C ALA A 177 3.47 19.56 -14.67
N ASP A 178 3.33 19.49 -13.35
CA ASP A 178 4.32 18.89 -12.46
C ASP A 178 3.84 17.59 -11.77
N ALA A 179 2.75 16.99 -12.27
CA ALA A 179 2.13 15.83 -11.61
C ALA A 179 3.08 14.64 -11.45
N THR A 180 3.88 14.34 -12.46
CA THR A 180 4.82 13.19 -12.42
C THR A 180 5.97 13.42 -11.45
N ALA A 181 6.49 14.65 -11.34
CA ALA A 181 7.52 14.98 -10.36
C ALA A 181 7.03 14.76 -8.93
N ARG A 182 5.78 15.11 -8.66
CA ARG A 182 5.13 14.91 -7.36
C ARG A 182 4.82 13.45 -7.05
N LEU A 183 4.77 12.56 -8.04
CA LEU A 183 4.63 11.13 -7.79
C LEU A 183 5.80 10.56 -6.98
N GLY A 184 7.02 11.07 -7.18
CA GLY A 184 8.18 10.70 -6.38
C GLY A 184 8.01 10.97 -4.88
N ASP A 185 7.31 12.05 -4.53
CA ASP A 185 7.07 12.45 -3.15
C ASP A 185 6.00 11.55 -2.46
N THR A 186 5.31 10.70 -3.21
CA THR A 186 4.27 9.79 -2.69
C THR A 186 4.83 8.47 -2.18
N LEU A 187 6.09 8.18 -2.45
CA LEU A 187 6.78 6.93 -2.13
C LEU A 187 7.47 7.00 -0.80
#